data_8355518281b00a4301d67723a46b9f02
#
_entry.id   8355518281b00a4301d67723a46b9f02
#
_cell.length_a   1.000
_cell.length_b   1.000
_cell.length_c   1.000
_cell.angle_alpha   90.00
_cell.angle_beta   90.00
_cell.angle_gamma   90.00
#
_symmetry.space_group_name_H-M   'P 1'
#
loop_
_entity.id
_entity.type
_entity.pdbx_description
1 polymer ?
#
loop_
_entity_poly.entity_id
_entity_poly.type
_entity_poly.pdbx_seq_one_letter_code
_entity_poly.pdbx_strand_id
1 'polypeptide(L)'
;MEEIKIAGAALPAMPWEERPAGCKDVVWRCSANPIIPRDLLPTSNSIFNSAVVPFKDGYAGVFRCDDTNRRMRLHVGFSKDAVHWDINEEPLKFQCDDAEVGTWVYGYDPRVCFIEDRYYVTWCNGYHGPTIGVAYTYDFVTFHQLENAFIPFNRNGVLFPRKINGRFAMLSRPSDNGHTPFGDIFYSESPDMAFWGRHRHVMSPAPFEDSAWQCTKIGAGPIPIETSEGWLLIYHGVLASCNGFVYSFGSALLDIDQPW
;
A
#
# COMPACT_ATOMS: atom_id res chain seq x y z
N MET A 1 -17.66 -10.30 -24.80
CA MET A 1 -16.68 -10.30 -23.68
C MET A 1 -17.48 -10.68 -22.44
N GLU A 2 -17.06 -11.69 -21.73
CA GLU A 2 -17.64 -11.97 -20.42
C GLU A 2 -17.32 -10.82 -19.47
N GLU A 3 -18.24 -10.53 -18.56
CA GLU A 3 -18.07 -9.47 -17.58
C GLU A 3 -17.02 -9.89 -16.55
N ILE A 4 -15.98 -9.07 -16.35
CA ILE A 4 -14.95 -9.31 -15.31
C ILE A 4 -15.60 -9.15 -13.95
N LYS A 5 -15.48 -10.17 -13.10
CA LYS A 5 -16.06 -10.19 -11.75
C LYS A 5 -14.95 -10.01 -10.72
N ILE A 6 -15.19 -9.12 -9.77
CA ILE A 6 -14.33 -8.97 -8.59
C ILE A 6 -14.70 -10.07 -7.61
N ALA A 7 -13.70 -10.79 -7.09
CA ALA A 7 -13.91 -11.78 -6.04
C ALA A 7 -14.07 -11.09 -4.69
N GLY A 8 -14.97 -11.60 -3.86
CA GLY A 8 -15.23 -11.09 -2.51
C GLY A 8 -16.61 -10.47 -2.33
N ALA A 9 -16.87 -10.01 -1.12
CA ALA A 9 -18.12 -9.36 -0.77
C ALA A 9 -18.17 -7.91 -1.28
N ALA A 10 -19.36 -7.41 -1.57
CA ALA A 10 -19.57 -6.00 -1.87
C ALA A 10 -19.10 -5.12 -0.69
N LEU A 11 -18.51 -3.98 -0.99
CA LEU A 11 -18.08 -3.02 0.03
C LEU A 11 -19.30 -2.39 0.72
N PRO A 12 -19.29 -2.30 2.05
CA PRO A 12 -20.40 -1.71 2.79
C PRO A 12 -20.43 -0.19 2.57
N ALA A 13 -21.63 0.36 2.40
CA ALA A 13 -21.93 1.81 2.46
C ALA A 13 -20.96 2.75 1.70
N MET A 14 -20.25 2.24 0.67
CA MET A 14 -19.35 3.07 -0.12
C MET A 14 -20.15 3.98 -1.05
N PRO A 15 -19.91 5.30 -1.04
CA PRO A 15 -20.57 6.20 -1.95
C PRO A 15 -20.03 6.03 -3.38
N TRP A 16 -20.91 5.71 -4.31
CA TRP A 16 -20.60 5.63 -5.74
C TRP A 16 -21.20 6.82 -6.46
N GLU A 17 -20.44 7.36 -7.38
CA GLU A 17 -20.90 8.44 -8.25
C GLU A 17 -20.81 7.99 -9.70
N GLU A 18 -21.84 8.32 -10.46
CA GLU A 18 -21.83 8.10 -11.90
C GLU A 18 -20.74 8.92 -12.58
N ARG A 19 -20.26 8.42 -13.72
CA ARG A 19 -19.25 9.13 -14.52
C ARG A 19 -19.78 10.52 -14.89
N PRO A 20 -19.03 11.59 -14.60
CA PRO A 20 -19.46 12.95 -14.97
C PRO A 20 -19.66 13.08 -16.47
N ALA A 21 -20.69 13.85 -16.88
CA ALA A 21 -20.98 14.08 -18.29
C ALA A 21 -19.76 14.67 -19.01
N GLY A 22 -19.35 14.07 -20.13
CA GLY A 22 -18.18 14.47 -20.90
C GLY A 22 -16.82 13.99 -20.37
N CYS A 23 -16.75 13.32 -19.22
CA CYS A 23 -15.53 12.72 -18.72
C CYS A 23 -15.12 11.53 -19.59
N LYS A 24 -13.89 11.56 -20.13
CA LYS A 24 -13.28 10.51 -20.94
C LYS A 24 -12.24 9.70 -20.18
N ASP A 25 -11.94 10.06 -18.93
CA ASP A 25 -10.94 9.40 -18.10
C ASP A 25 -11.41 7.98 -17.73
N VAL A 26 -10.46 7.07 -17.58
CA VAL A 26 -10.75 5.68 -17.16
C VAL A 26 -11.30 5.66 -15.74
N VAL A 27 -10.81 6.57 -14.88
CA VAL A 27 -11.27 6.75 -13.50
C VAL A 27 -11.61 8.22 -13.26
N TRP A 28 -12.54 8.47 -12.36
CA TRP A 28 -12.88 9.83 -11.93
C TRP A 28 -12.95 9.91 -10.41
N ARG A 29 -12.79 11.11 -9.90
CA ARG A 29 -12.78 11.35 -8.46
C ARG A 29 -14.18 11.61 -7.94
N CYS A 30 -14.46 11.10 -6.75
CA CYS A 30 -15.64 11.49 -5.99
C CYS A 30 -15.69 13.02 -5.84
N SER A 31 -16.87 13.62 -5.99
CA SER A 31 -17.06 15.07 -5.91
C SER A 31 -16.76 15.65 -4.53
N ALA A 32 -16.80 14.82 -3.47
CA ALA A 32 -16.44 15.22 -2.12
C ALA A 32 -14.91 15.32 -1.90
N ASN A 33 -14.06 14.91 -2.86
CA ASN A 33 -12.61 15.03 -2.69
C ASN A 33 -12.11 16.48 -2.63
N PRO A 34 -11.13 16.78 -1.76
CA PRO A 34 -10.45 15.89 -0.86
C PRO A 34 -11.28 15.56 0.39
N ILE A 35 -11.55 14.28 0.63
CA ILE A 35 -12.32 13.81 1.79
C ILE A 35 -11.57 13.92 3.12
N ILE A 36 -10.25 14.00 3.06
CA ILE A 36 -9.38 14.23 4.23
C ILE A 36 -8.50 15.44 3.92
N PRO A 37 -8.71 16.58 4.58
CA PRO A 37 -7.85 17.73 4.39
C PRO A 37 -6.46 17.46 4.97
N ARG A 38 -5.44 18.08 4.38
CA ARG A 38 -4.02 17.88 4.71
C ARG A 38 -3.67 18.22 6.15
N ASP A 39 -4.44 19.08 6.76
CA ASP A 39 -4.26 19.68 8.08
C ASP A 39 -5.36 19.25 9.07
N LEU A 40 -5.97 18.08 8.83
CA LEU A 40 -7.01 17.54 9.71
C LEU A 40 -6.51 17.34 11.14
N LEU A 41 -5.28 16.89 11.33
CA LEU A 41 -4.66 16.75 12.63
C LEU A 41 -3.86 18.01 13.00
N PRO A 42 -3.84 18.44 14.29
CA PRO A 42 -3.17 19.67 14.70
C PRO A 42 -1.68 19.73 14.34
N THR A 43 -1.03 18.58 14.26
CA THR A 43 0.41 18.48 13.94
C THR A 43 0.69 18.19 12.48
N SER A 44 -0.33 17.83 11.68
CA SER A 44 -0.10 17.40 10.31
C SER A 44 0.16 18.55 9.35
N ASN A 45 1.15 18.34 8.47
CA ASN A 45 1.37 19.16 7.29
C ASN A 45 0.71 18.55 6.05
N SER A 46 0.65 17.21 5.99
CA SER A 46 0.02 16.48 4.90
C SER A 46 -0.42 15.08 5.34
N ILE A 47 -1.58 14.66 4.82
CA ILE A 47 -2.13 13.31 5.01
C ILE A 47 -2.36 12.72 3.62
N PHE A 48 -1.71 11.60 3.31
CA PHE A 48 -1.76 10.97 1.98
C PHE A 48 -1.26 9.53 2.02
N ASN A 49 -1.36 8.80 0.90
CA ASN A 49 -0.92 7.41 0.77
C ASN A 49 -1.39 6.50 1.91
N SER A 50 -2.64 6.67 2.30
CA SER A 50 -3.26 5.92 3.38
C SER A 50 -3.83 4.60 2.87
N ALA A 51 -4.06 3.65 3.78
CA ALA A 51 -4.67 2.37 3.48
C ALA A 51 -5.97 2.21 4.29
N VAL A 52 -7.03 1.79 3.63
CA VAL A 52 -8.34 1.58 4.25
C VAL A 52 -8.92 0.24 3.86
N VAL A 53 -9.66 -0.38 4.79
CA VAL A 53 -10.32 -1.67 4.60
C VAL A 53 -11.70 -1.65 5.24
N PRO A 54 -12.63 -2.50 4.81
CA PRO A 54 -13.86 -2.77 5.55
C PRO A 54 -13.53 -3.28 6.96
N PHE A 55 -14.22 -2.76 7.95
CA PHE A 55 -14.07 -3.17 9.34
C PHE A 55 -15.40 -3.02 10.09
N LYS A 56 -15.89 -4.13 10.65
CA LYS A 56 -17.22 -4.20 11.29
C LYS A 56 -18.31 -3.67 10.34
N ASP A 57 -19.07 -2.69 10.77
CA ASP A 57 -20.17 -2.05 10.04
C ASP A 57 -19.74 -0.78 9.27
N GLY A 58 -18.43 -0.58 9.07
CA GLY A 58 -17.84 0.57 8.39
C GLY A 58 -16.45 0.27 7.87
N TYR A 59 -15.53 1.18 8.15
CA TYR A 59 -14.16 1.14 7.65
C TYR A 59 -13.16 1.48 8.76
N ALA A 60 -11.98 0.89 8.67
CA ALA A 60 -10.80 1.31 9.42
C ALA A 60 -9.64 1.55 8.48
N GLY A 61 -8.68 2.38 8.89
CA GLY A 61 -7.52 2.68 8.08
C GLY A 61 -6.28 3.02 8.90
N VAL A 62 -5.15 2.90 8.22
CA VAL A 62 -3.86 3.40 8.69
C VAL A 62 -3.43 4.53 7.76
N PHE A 63 -3.21 5.71 8.32
CA PHE A 63 -3.02 6.96 7.61
C PHE A 63 -1.58 7.43 7.76
N ARG A 64 -0.92 7.73 6.64
CA ARG A 64 0.34 8.45 6.66
C ARG A 64 0.07 9.92 6.92
N CYS A 65 0.63 10.42 8.03
CA CYS A 65 0.60 11.83 8.38
C CYS A 65 2.05 12.33 8.48
N ASP A 66 2.42 13.26 7.61
CA ASP A 66 3.71 13.92 7.71
C ASP A 66 3.53 15.19 8.54
N ASP A 67 4.21 15.26 9.68
CA ASP A 67 4.11 16.38 10.63
C ASP A 67 4.71 17.67 10.05
N THR A 68 4.34 18.80 10.64
CA THR A 68 4.95 20.11 10.36
C THR A 68 6.45 20.14 10.65
N ASN A 69 6.95 19.26 11.53
CA ASN A 69 8.38 19.06 11.81
C ASN A 69 9.04 18.04 10.86
N ARG A 70 8.34 17.63 9.79
CA ARG A 70 8.78 16.70 8.73
C ARG A 70 9.03 15.26 9.20
N ARG A 71 8.44 14.85 10.31
CA ARG A 71 8.43 13.44 10.72
C ARG A 71 7.26 12.72 10.06
N MET A 72 7.54 11.58 9.46
CA MET A 72 6.54 10.69 8.90
C MET A 72 6.00 9.78 10.00
N ARG A 73 4.68 9.75 10.17
CA ARG A 73 3.99 8.98 11.21
C ARG A 73 2.80 8.23 10.63
N LEU A 74 2.39 7.19 11.33
CA LEU A 74 1.21 6.42 11.03
C LEU A 74 0.16 6.67 12.11
N HIS A 75 -1.09 6.90 11.69
CA HIS A 75 -2.24 7.10 12.55
C HIS A 75 -3.37 6.15 12.18
N VAL A 76 -4.21 5.81 13.14
CA VAL A 76 -5.41 4.98 12.91
C VAL A 76 -6.61 5.88 12.75
N GLY A 77 -7.53 5.51 11.88
CA GLY A 77 -8.82 6.21 11.76
C GLY A 77 -9.95 5.27 11.40
N PHE A 78 -11.16 5.73 11.66
CA PHE A 78 -12.40 4.98 11.42
C PHE A 78 -13.39 5.83 10.64
N SER A 79 -14.26 5.16 9.89
CA SER A 79 -15.34 5.80 9.13
C SER A 79 -16.55 4.86 9.03
N LYS A 80 -17.75 5.43 8.95
CA LYS A 80 -18.99 4.68 8.66
C LYS A 80 -19.31 4.63 7.16
N ASP A 81 -18.78 5.56 6.38
CA ASP A 81 -19.19 5.79 5.00
C ASP A 81 -18.02 5.97 4.02
N ALA A 82 -16.77 5.77 4.48
CA ALA A 82 -15.54 5.98 3.73
C ALA A 82 -15.29 7.43 3.25
N VAL A 83 -16.13 8.38 3.65
CA VAL A 83 -16.00 9.81 3.32
C VAL A 83 -15.65 10.63 4.55
N HIS A 84 -16.36 10.41 5.65
CA HIS A 84 -16.12 11.11 6.91
C HIS A 84 -15.25 10.26 7.82
N TRP A 85 -14.07 10.77 8.14
CA TRP A 85 -13.04 10.04 8.89
C TRP A 85 -12.76 10.69 10.23
N ASP A 86 -12.75 9.85 11.27
CA ASP A 86 -12.22 10.18 12.60
C ASP A 86 -10.83 9.54 12.71
N ILE A 87 -9.79 10.37 12.67
CA ILE A 87 -8.39 9.94 12.72
C ILE A 87 -7.82 10.29 14.09
N ASN A 88 -7.27 9.29 14.79
CA ASN A 88 -6.65 9.47 16.09
C ASN A 88 -5.51 10.50 16.02
N GLU A 89 -5.47 11.45 16.95
CA GLU A 89 -4.40 12.44 17.03
C GLU A 89 -3.05 11.82 17.44
N GLU A 90 -3.09 10.78 18.28
CA GLU A 90 -1.88 10.07 18.69
C GLU A 90 -1.40 9.12 17.59
N PRO A 91 -0.11 9.13 17.26
CA PRO A 91 0.46 8.17 16.34
C PRO A 91 0.30 6.73 16.80
N LEU A 92 0.13 5.83 15.84
CA LEU A 92 0.09 4.40 16.05
C LEU A 92 1.36 3.91 16.76
N LYS A 93 1.17 3.07 17.77
CA LYS A 93 2.25 2.40 18.51
C LYS A 93 2.16 0.89 18.26
N PHE A 94 3.29 0.32 17.92
CA PHE A 94 3.41 -1.12 17.77
C PHE A 94 3.95 -1.75 19.05
N GLN A 95 3.36 -2.88 19.44
CA GLN A 95 3.93 -3.78 20.43
C GLN A 95 4.94 -4.68 19.72
N CYS A 96 6.17 -4.73 20.20
CA CYS A 96 7.24 -5.54 19.67
C CYS A 96 8.05 -6.12 20.81
N ASP A 97 8.20 -7.44 20.84
CA ASP A 97 8.97 -8.13 21.89
C ASP A 97 10.48 -8.01 21.64
N ASP A 98 10.90 -7.80 20.40
CA ASP A 98 12.29 -7.58 20.03
C ASP A 98 12.56 -6.07 19.89
N ALA A 99 13.41 -5.56 20.78
CA ALA A 99 13.75 -4.14 20.83
C ALA A 99 14.55 -3.69 19.58
N GLU A 100 15.30 -4.57 18.92
CA GLU A 100 16.00 -4.23 17.70
C GLU A 100 15.03 -4.02 16.54
N VAL A 101 14.10 -4.95 16.35
CA VAL A 101 13.06 -4.84 15.31
C VAL A 101 12.11 -3.68 15.59
N GLY A 102 11.77 -3.46 16.87
CA GLY A 102 10.88 -2.38 17.30
C GLY A 102 11.48 -0.98 17.24
N THR A 103 12.79 -0.84 16.99
CA THR A 103 13.47 0.45 16.93
C THR A 103 13.67 0.91 15.50
N TRP A 104 12.94 1.95 15.10
CA TRP A 104 13.00 2.53 13.76
C TRP A 104 12.73 4.04 13.80
N VAL A 105 13.16 4.76 12.76
CA VAL A 105 13.20 6.23 12.74
C VAL A 105 11.93 6.84 12.17
N TYR A 106 11.32 6.20 11.16
CA TYR A 106 10.14 6.70 10.44
C TYR A 106 9.28 5.55 9.92
N GLY A 107 8.00 5.82 9.74
CA GLY A 107 7.07 4.92 9.05
C GLY A 107 6.18 5.69 8.08
N TYR A 108 6.05 5.21 6.84
CA TYR A 108 5.20 5.82 5.83
C TYR A 108 4.66 4.80 4.82
N ASP A 109 3.71 5.22 4.00
CA ASP A 109 3.06 4.43 2.97
C ASP A 109 2.52 3.09 3.47
N PRO A 110 1.60 3.10 4.45
CA PRO A 110 1.02 1.87 4.96
C PRO A 110 0.18 1.15 3.90
N ARG A 111 0.09 -0.16 4.04
CA ARG A 111 -0.89 -1.01 3.36
C ARG A 111 -1.57 -1.87 4.39
N VAL A 112 -2.87 -2.10 4.23
CA VAL A 112 -3.65 -2.96 5.14
C VAL A 112 -4.31 -4.05 4.31
N CYS A 113 -4.19 -5.29 4.77
CA CYS A 113 -4.70 -6.46 4.08
C CYS A 113 -5.32 -7.43 5.09
N PHE A 114 -6.60 -7.79 4.91
CA PHE A 114 -7.22 -8.85 5.68
C PHE A 114 -6.85 -10.20 5.09
N ILE A 115 -6.23 -11.08 5.90
CA ILE A 115 -5.86 -12.43 5.48
C ILE A 115 -6.27 -13.40 6.60
N GLU A 116 -7.07 -14.39 6.25
CA GLU A 116 -7.59 -15.42 7.15
C GLU A 116 -8.45 -14.83 8.28
N ASP A 117 -7.86 -14.44 9.40
CA ASP A 117 -8.57 -14.05 10.62
C ASP A 117 -8.15 -12.66 11.17
N ARG A 118 -7.22 -11.99 10.51
CA ARG A 118 -6.65 -10.73 11.01
C ARG A 118 -6.26 -9.77 9.91
N TYR A 119 -6.03 -8.52 10.30
CA TYR A 119 -5.52 -7.48 9.42
C TYR A 119 -4.00 -7.40 9.55
N TYR A 120 -3.30 -7.54 8.43
CA TYR A 120 -1.87 -7.28 8.36
C TYR A 120 -1.63 -5.87 7.85
N VAL A 121 -0.66 -5.20 8.47
CA VAL A 121 -0.20 -3.87 8.09
C VAL A 121 1.23 -3.98 7.63
N THR A 122 1.52 -3.50 6.43
CA THR A 122 2.89 -3.31 5.95
C THR A 122 3.14 -1.82 5.76
N TRP A 123 4.36 -1.37 6.00
CA TRP A 123 4.74 0.03 5.79
C TRP A 123 6.22 0.12 5.40
N CYS A 124 6.61 1.26 4.81
CA CYS A 124 8.03 1.55 4.67
C CYS A 124 8.60 1.93 6.03
N ASN A 125 9.50 1.10 6.52
CA ASN A 125 10.11 1.17 7.84
C ASN A 125 11.54 1.71 7.76
N GLY A 126 11.88 2.68 8.59
CA GLY A 126 13.22 3.28 8.65
C GLY A 126 14.16 2.53 9.60
N TYR A 127 14.46 1.27 9.31
CA TYR A 127 15.37 0.40 10.05
C TYR A 127 16.69 0.25 9.29
N HIS A 128 17.76 0.93 9.71
CA HIS A 128 19.08 0.99 9.03
C HIS A 128 19.02 1.33 7.53
N GLY A 129 17.96 2.03 7.13
CA GLY A 129 17.57 2.31 5.77
C GLY A 129 16.11 1.89 5.53
N PRO A 130 15.54 2.19 4.38
CA PRO A 130 14.16 1.82 4.09
C PRO A 130 14.04 0.30 3.92
N THR A 131 13.17 -0.30 4.72
CA THR A 131 12.73 -1.69 4.57
C THR A 131 11.21 -1.80 4.69
N ILE A 132 10.68 -3.00 4.78
CA ILE A 132 9.25 -3.24 4.92
C ILE A 132 8.99 -3.81 6.31
N GLY A 133 8.38 -2.98 7.17
CA GLY A 133 7.83 -3.42 8.44
C GLY A 133 6.53 -4.20 8.22
N VAL A 134 6.28 -5.17 9.09
CA VAL A 134 5.07 -6.01 9.10
C VAL A 134 4.49 -6.02 10.51
N ALA A 135 3.20 -5.87 10.62
CA ALA A 135 2.45 -6.03 11.87
C ALA A 135 1.09 -6.66 11.59
N TYR A 136 0.42 -7.11 12.64
CA TYR A 136 -0.98 -7.50 12.55
C TYR A 136 -1.83 -6.87 13.66
N THR A 137 -3.12 -6.81 13.41
CA THR A 137 -4.14 -6.36 14.38
C THR A 137 -5.44 -7.10 14.14
N TYR A 138 -6.25 -7.23 15.20
CA TYR A 138 -7.63 -7.73 15.11
C TYR A 138 -8.67 -6.60 15.24
N ASP A 139 -8.27 -5.47 15.79
CA ASP A 139 -9.19 -4.46 16.31
C ASP A 139 -8.85 -3.01 15.92
N PHE A 140 -7.72 -2.78 15.28
CA PHE A 140 -7.13 -1.45 14.99
C PHE A 140 -6.86 -0.61 16.25
N VAL A 141 -6.71 -1.27 17.39
CA VAL A 141 -6.31 -0.65 18.68
C VAL A 141 -4.95 -1.19 19.09
N THR A 142 -4.78 -2.50 19.08
CA THR A 142 -3.54 -3.18 19.41
C THR A 142 -2.88 -3.70 18.15
N PHE A 143 -1.62 -3.33 17.94
CA PHE A 143 -0.84 -3.75 16.78
C PHE A 143 0.42 -4.49 17.24
N HIS A 144 0.60 -5.70 16.75
CA HIS A 144 1.74 -6.57 17.06
C HIS A 144 2.71 -6.54 15.90
N GLN A 145 3.88 -5.93 16.09
CA GLN A 145 4.94 -5.90 15.09
C GLN A 145 5.62 -7.26 15.00
N LEU A 146 5.83 -7.69 13.77
CA LEU A 146 6.59 -8.87 13.40
C LEU A 146 7.98 -8.46 12.90
N GLU A 147 8.74 -9.45 12.44
CA GLU A 147 10.02 -9.22 11.74
C GLU A 147 9.86 -8.29 10.54
N ASN A 148 10.91 -7.53 10.23
CA ASN A 148 10.98 -6.83 8.96
C ASN A 148 11.04 -7.86 7.82
N ALA A 149 10.20 -7.67 6.79
CA ALA A 149 10.11 -8.65 5.70
C ALA A 149 11.41 -8.79 4.89
N PHE A 150 12.19 -7.73 4.80
CA PHE A 150 13.42 -7.70 3.99
C PHE A 150 14.49 -6.85 4.67
N ILE A 151 15.73 -7.07 4.25
CA ILE A 151 16.82 -6.15 4.58
C ILE A 151 16.67 -4.82 3.80
N PRO A 152 17.27 -3.73 4.26
CA PRO A 152 17.41 -2.52 3.45
C PRO A 152 18.24 -2.80 2.16
N PHE A 153 17.91 -2.24 1.02
CA PHE A 153 16.88 -1.25 0.74
C PHE A 153 15.70 -1.91 0.02
N ASN A 154 14.52 -1.85 0.62
CA ASN A 154 13.29 -2.33 -0.02
C ASN A 154 12.10 -1.44 0.35
N ARG A 155 11.10 -1.36 -0.52
CA ARG A 155 9.92 -0.50 -0.35
C ARG A 155 8.68 -1.12 -0.98
N ASN A 156 7.55 -0.46 -0.79
CA ASN A 156 6.27 -0.80 -1.44
C ASN A 156 5.84 -2.25 -1.20
N GLY A 157 5.95 -2.71 0.05
CA GLY A 157 5.46 -4.02 0.45
C GLY A 157 3.94 -4.08 0.40
N VAL A 158 3.41 -4.93 -0.47
CA VAL A 158 1.96 -5.09 -0.68
C VAL A 158 1.61 -6.57 -0.63
N LEU A 159 0.85 -6.97 0.37
CA LEU A 159 0.39 -8.35 0.54
C LEU A 159 -0.74 -8.67 -0.44
N PHE A 160 -0.83 -9.92 -0.87
CA PHE A 160 -2.02 -10.46 -1.50
C PHE A 160 -3.07 -10.79 -0.44
N PRO A 161 -4.38 -10.61 -0.71
CA PRO A 161 -5.44 -10.76 0.30
C PRO A 161 -5.76 -12.21 0.66
N ARG A 162 -5.02 -13.15 0.15
CA ARG A 162 -5.03 -14.57 0.53
C ARG A 162 -3.68 -15.22 0.24
N LYS A 163 -3.48 -16.40 0.81
CA LYS A 163 -2.35 -17.24 0.43
C LYS A 163 -2.46 -17.71 -1.02
N ILE A 164 -1.33 -17.71 -1.71
CA ILE A 164 -1.15 -18.27 -3.05
C ILE A 164 -0.36 -19.56 -2.90
N ASN A 165 -0.88 -20.67 -3.38
CA ASN A 165 -0.26 -22.00 -3.22
C ASN A 165 0.11 -22.33 -1.75
N GLY A 166 -0.75 -21.93 -0.81
CA GLY A 166 -0.57 -22.18 0.62
C GLY A 166 0.44 -21.28 1.34
N ARG A 167 0.98 -20.25 0.67
CA ARG A 167 1.96 -19.31 1.24
C ARG A 167 1.46 -17.88 1.21
N PHE A 168 1.85 -17.10 2.20
CA PHE A 168 1.70 -15.66 2.12
C PHE A 168 2.54 -15.12 0.96
N ALA A 169 2.01 -14.13 0.27
CA ALA A 169 2.62 -13.55 -0.91
C ALA A 169 2.68 -12.02 -0.80
N MET A 170 3.79 -11.43 -1.25
CA MET A 170 4.02 -9.99 -1.19
C MET A 170 4.70 -9.51 -2.47
N LEU A 171 4.21 -8.38 -2.98
CA LEU A 171 4.94 -7.57 -3.94
C LEU A 171 5.83 -6.57 -3.20
N SER A 172 7.03 -6.36 -3.70
CA SER A 172 7.95 -5.37 -3.16
C SER A 172 8.78 -4.72 -4.26
N ARG A 173 9.43 -3.62 -3.94
CA ARG A 173 10.37 -2.97 -4.84
C ARG A 173 11.70 -2.80 -4.12
N PRO A 174 12.67 -3.68 -4.36
CA PRO A 174 14.05 -3.40 -4.02
C PRO A 174 14.45 -2.06 -4.63
N SER A 175 15.16 -1.23 -3.92
CA SER A 175 15.53 0.10 -4.38
C SER A 175 16.90 0.47 -3.91
N ASP A 176 17.66 1.03 -4.82
CA ASP A 176 19.01 1.52 -4.58
C ASP A 176 18.99 2.95 -4.03
N ASN A 177 20.05 3.32 -3.37
CA ASN A 177 20.33 4.67 -2.91
C ASN A 177 21.48 5.33 -3.69
N GLY A 178 21.87 4.82 -4.84
CA GLY A 178 23.07 5.32 -5.49
C GLY A 178 23.16 5.08 -6.99
N HIS A 179 24.17 4.35 -7.38
CA HIS A 179 24.69 4.33 -8.75
C HIS A 179 23.86 3.54 -9.75
N THR A 180 23.08 2.58 -9.29
CA THR A 180 22.27 1.72 -10.18
C THR A 180 20.80 1.90 -9.85
N PRO A 181 20.06 2.73 -10.60
CA PRO A 181 18.63 2.85 -10.42
C PRO A 181 17.97 1.49 -10.52
N PHE A 182 17.29 1.06 -9.45
CA PHE A 182 16.55 -0.17 -9.41
C PHE A 182 15.10 0.15 -9.07
N GLY A 183 14.18 -0.25 -9.93
CA GLY A 183 12.81 0.19 -9.80
C GLY A 183 11.77 -0.85 -10.19
N ASP A 184 12.15 -2.12 -10.21
CA ASP A 184 11.31 -3.24 -10.62
C ASP A 184 10.43 -3.73 -9.47
N ILE A 185 9.28 -4.29 -9.81
CA ILE A 185 8.42 -5.00 -8.86
C ILE A 185 8.83 -6.47 -8.81
N PHE A 186 9.01 -6.97 -7.60
CA PHE A 186 9.30 -8.37 -7.29
C PHE A 186 8.18 -8.99 -6.47
N TYR A 187 8.00 -10.28 -6.63
CA TYR A 187 7.15 -11.16 -5.84
C TYR A 187 8.00 -11.97 -4.87
N SER A 188 7.50 -12.23 -3.68
CA SER A 188 8.13 -13.06 -2.67
C SER A 188 7.08 -13.85 -1.90
N GLU A 189 7.47 -15.02 -1.38
CA GLU A 189 6.62 -15.90 -0.58
C GLU A 189 7.14 -16.04 0.85
N SER A 190 6.22 -16.27 1.78
CA SER A 190 6.52 -16.60 3.18
C SER A 190 5.60 -17.70 3.71
N PRO A 191 6.10 -18.65 4.50
CA PRO A 191 5.25 -19.60 5.21
C PRO A 191 4.54 -18.99 6.43
N ASP A 192 5.09 -17.90 7.03
CA ASP A 192 4.78 -17.46 8.39
C ASP A 192 4.84 -15.94 8.61
N MET A 193 5.04 -15.14 7.57
CA MET A 193 5.24 -13.67 7.59
C MET A 193 6.61 -13.21 8.13
N ALA A 194 7.43 -14.08 8.66
CA ALA A 194 8.78 -13.77 9.15
C ALA A 194 9.86 -14.10 8.11
N PHE A 195 9.80 -15.30 7.52
CA PHE A 195 10.80 -15.74 6.55
C PHE A 195 10.29 -15.56 5.11
N TRP A 196 10.92 -14.64 4.36
CA TRP A 196 10.57 -14.33 2.97
C TRP A 196 11.61 -14.87 1.99
N GLY A 197 11.13 -15.52 0.93
CA GLY A 197 11.99 -16.12 -0.08
C GLY A 197 11.28 -16.31 -1.42
N ARG A 198 11.86 -17.16 -2.27
CA ARG A 198 11.36 -17.45 -3.63
C ARG A 198 11.10 -16.17 -4.42
N HIS A 199 12.04 -15.24 -4.41
CA HIS A 199 11.93 -13.97 -5.10
C HIS A 199 11.81 -14.17 -6.61
N ARG A 200 10.82 -13.52 -7.24
CA ARG A 200 10.54 -13.56 -8.68
C ARG A 200 10.33 -12.15 -9.21
N HIS A 201 10.89 -11.89 -10.36
CA HIS A 201 10.63 -10.66 -11.10
C HIS A 201 9.19 -10.65 -11.63
N VAL A 202 8.50 -9.51 -11.52
CA VAL A 202 7.13 -9.33 -11.99
C VAL A 202 7.07 -8.32 -13.14
N MET A 203 7.59 -7.10 -12.91
CA MET A 203 7.52 -6.02 -13.88
C MET A 203 8.75 -5.12 -13.77
N SER A 204 9.19 -4.60 -14.92
CA SER A 204 10.21 -3.54 -15.01
C SER A 204 9.59 -2.21 -15.44
N PRO A 205 10.24 -1.08 -15.13
CA PRO A 205 9.97 0.20 -15.77
C PRO A 205 10.05 0.07 -17.29
N ALA A 206 9.19 0.79 -18.01
CA ALA A 206 9.29 0.85 -19.46
C ALA A 206 10.36 1.87 -19.91
N PRO A 207 11.00 1.68 -21.08
CA PRO A 207 11.84 2.70 -21.66
C PRO A 207 11.11 4.05 -21.83
N PHE A 208 11.85 5.15 -21.77
CA PHE A 208 11.27 6.50 -21.87
C PHE A 208 10.49 6.70 -23.18
N GLU A 209 10.99 6.16 -24.27
CA GLU A 209 10.39 6.25 -25.62
C GLU A 209 9.05 5.53 -25.69
N ASP A 210 8.89 4.45 -24.94
CA ASP A 210 7.67 3.65 -24.94
C ASP A 210 6.64 4.17 -23.94
N SER A 211 7.10 4.62 -22.76
CA SER A 211 6.19 5.04 -21.69
C SER A 211 6.89 5.92 -20.64
N ALA A 212 7.08 7.19 -20.96
CA ALA A 212 7.84 8.14 -20.14
C ALA A 212 7.36 8.21 -18.67
N TRP A 213 6.05 8.10 -18.43
CA TRP A 213 5.47 8.24 -17.08
C TRP A 213 5.93 7.18 -16.07
N GLN A 214 6.47 6.06 -16.52
CA GLN A 214 6.93 4.96 -15.68
C GLN A 214 8.40 4.56 -15.95
N CYS A 215 9.18 5.41 -16.58
CA CYS A 215 10.52 5.05 -17.05
C CYS A 215 11.60 5.02 -15.96
N THR A 216 11.39 5.68 -14.82
CA THR A 216 12.41 5.73 -13.76
C THR A 216 12.28 4.55 -12.79
N LYS A 217 11.07 4.29 -12.33
CA LYS A 217 10.75 3.20 -11.39
C LYS A 217 9.25 2.98 -11.36
N ILE A 218 8.85 1.79 -10.97
CA ILE A 218 7.46 1.42 -10.72
C ILE A 218 7.31 0.84 -9.32
N GLY A 219 6.10 0.75 -8.79
CA GLY A 219 5.87 0.12 -7.50
C GLY A 219 4.39 -0.17 -7.27
N ALA A 220 4.11 -1.28 -6.58
CA ALA A 220 2.75 -1.64 -6.23
C ALA A 220 2.06 -0.54 -5.41
N GLY A 221 0.82 -0.29 -5.71
CA GLY A 221 -0.04 0.69 -5.04
C GLY A 221 -0.84 0.06 -3.89
N PRO A 222 -2.18 -0.02 -4.00
CA PRO A 222 -3.00 -0.76 -3.04
C PRO A 222 -2.81 -2.28 -3.17
N ILE A 223 -3.46 -3.03 -2.28
CA ILE A 223 -3.48 -4.49 -2.36
C ILE A 223 -4.08 -4.95 -3.69
N PRO A 224 -3.56 -6.02 -4.31
CA PRO A 224 -4.12 -6.56 -5.53
C PRO A 224 -5.58 -6.99 -5.34
N ILE A 225 -6.41 -6.74 -6.34
CA ILE A 225 -7.81 -7.11 -6.36
C ILE A 225 -7.96 -8.43 -7.12
N GLU A 226 -8.51 -9.44 -6.46
CA GLU A 226 -8.80 -10.71 -7.11
C GLU A 226 -9.99 -10.58 -8.06
N THR A 227 -9.82 -11.03 -9.29
CA THR A 227 -10.86 -11.01 -10.31
C THR A 227 -10.98 -12.37 -10.98
N SER A 228 -12.02 -12.58 -11.78
CA SER A 228 -12.18 -13.79 -12.59
C SER A 228 -11.08 -14.00 -13.61
N GLU A 229 -10.31 -12.96 -13.95
CA GLU A 229 -9.26 -12.97 -14.97
C GLU A 229 -7.85 -13.02 -14.39
N GLY A 230 -7.69 -12.86 -13.05
CA GLY A 230 -6.41 -12.78 -12.35
C GLY A 230 -6.38 -11.66 -11.33
N TRP A 231 -5.19 -11.28 -10.88
CA TRP A 231 -4.99 -10.20 -9.93
C TRP A 231 -4.89 -8.84 -10.63
N LEU A 232 -5.88 -7.97 -10.44
CA LEU A 232 -5.78 -6.59 -10.89
C LEU A 232 -4.84 -5.82 -9.93
N LEU A 233 -3.66 -5.51 -10.43
CA LEU A 233 -2.68 -4.67 -9.74
C LEU A 233 -2.84 -3.22 -10.20
N ILE A 234 -3.12 -2.31 -9.27
CA ILE A 234 -2.94 -0.88 -9.49
C ILE A 234 -1.53 -0.53 -9.01
N TYR A 235 -0.72 0.07 -9.86
CA TYR A 235 0.66 0.43 -9.53
C TYR A 235 0.96 1.88 -9.90
N HIS A 236 1.99 2.44 -9.30
CA HIS A 236 2.50 3.76 -9.69
C HIS A 236 3.74 3.63 -10.55
N GLY A 237 3.83 4.51 -11.51
CA GLY A 237 5.03 4.78 -12.30
C GLY A 237 5.60 6.15 -11.97
N VAL A 238 6.89 6.32 -12.20
CA VAL A 238 7.62 7.54 -11.85
C VAL A 238 8.47 7.99 -13.01
N LEU A 239 8.33 9.28 -13.32
CA LEU A 239 9.21 10.01 -14.20
C LEU A 239 10.10 10.94 -13.36
N ALA A 240 11.41 10.85 -13.51
CA ALA A 240 12.34 11.83 -12.94
C ALA A 240 12.37 13.10 -13.80
N SER A 241 12.23 14.25 -13.17
CA SER A 241 12.34 15.55 -13.81
C SER A 241 13.32 16.43 -13.04
N CYS A 242 13.72 17.58 -13.62
CA CYS A 242 14.60 18.53 -12.94
C CYS A 242 14.01 19.10 -11.65
N ASN A 243 12.69 19.06 -11.49
CA ASN A 243 11.99 19.56 -10.30
C ASN A 243 11.61 18.45 -9.31
N GLY A 244 12.06 17.20 -9.50
CA GLY A 244 11.75 16.06 -8.66
C GLY A 244 11.03 14.95 -9.42
N PHE A 245 10.26 14.14 -8.71
CA PHE A 245 9.55 13.00 -9.27
C PHE A 245 8.10 13.36 -9.61
N VAL A 246 7.66 12.93 -10.79
CA VAL A 246 6.26 12.96 -11.22
C VAL A 246 5.69 11.55 -11.11
N TYR A 247 4.63 11.40 -10.34
CA TYR A 247 3.96 10.13 -10.11
C TYR A 247 2.67 10.04 -10.90
N SER A 248 2.48 8.91 -11.56
CA SER A 248 1.24 8.54 -12.25
C SER A 248 0.88 7.11 -11.85
N PHE A 249 -0.30 6.65 -12.17
CA PHE A 249 -0.68 5.28 -11.91
C PHE A 249 -1.18 4.59 -13.17
N GLY A 250 -1.03 3.27 -13.17
CA GLY A 250 -1.51 2.36 -14.20
C GLY A 250 -2.05 1.09 -13.56
N SER A 251 -2.44 0.16 -14.39
CA SER A 251 -2.91 -1.15 -13.97
C SER A 251 -2.26 -2.25 -14.79
N ALA A 252 -2.13 -3.43 -14.15
CA ALA A 252 -1.67 -4.66 -14.78
C ALA A 252 -2.54 -5.82 -14.28
N LEU A 253 -2.69 -6.83 -15.10
CA LEU A 253 -3.33 -8.09 -14.74
C LEU A 253 -2.22 -9.13 -14.55
N LEU A 254 -2.16 -9.74 -13.35
CA LEU A 254 -1.21 -10.78 -13.02
C LEU A 254 -1.92 -12.14 -13.00
N ASP A 255 -1.18 -13.20 -13.30
CA ASP A 255 -1.71 -14.56 -13.23
C ASP A 255 -2.18 -14.89 -11.81
N ILE A 256 -3.25 -15.68 -11.69
CA ILE A 256 -3.91 -15.96 -10.41
C ILE A 256 -3.05 -16.85 -9.50
N ASP A 257 -2.30 -17.78 -10.09
CA ASP A 257 -1.50 -18.78 -9.38
C ASP A 257 0.01 -18.48 -9.43
N GLN A 258 0.44 -17.73 -10.43
CA GLN A 258 1.83 -17.34 -10.67
C GLN A 258 1.93 -15.85 -11.01
N PRO A 259 1.74 -14.94 -10.03
CA PRO A 259 1.69 -13.50 -10.25
C PRO A 259 3.02 -12.86 -10.69
N TRP A 260 3.92 -13.63 -11.25
CA TRP A 260 5.23 -13.22 -11.77
C TRP A 260 5.44 -13.60 -13.21
#